data_7d2eaedd60b52f589a56f223d244b0ce
#
_entry.id   7d2eaedd60b52f589a56f223d244b0ce
#
_cell.length_a   1.000
_cell.length_b   1.000
_cell.length_c   1.000
_cell.angle_alpha   90.00
_cell.angle_beta   90.00
_cell.angle_gamma   90.00
#
_symmetry.space_group_name_H-M   'P 1'
#
loop_
_entity.id
_entity.type
_entity.pdbx_description
1 polymer ?
#
loop_
_entity_poly.entity_id
_entity_poly.type
_entity_poly.pdbx_seq_one_letter_code
_entity_poly.pdbx_strand_id
1 'polypeptide(L)'
;TQHFAGRLLDQGFIQEVDEKQIYSHADNRFLPDRYIEGTCPNCSYEKARGDQCENCTKQLDPTDLISPRSAISGSENLEIRSTRHLYLMQSYLREKLNTWIEEKRDWPILTTSIAKKWLNDGDGLQDRGITRDLDWGVPVRKGGQAWPGMEDKVFYVWFDAPIEYIACAREWVDAGKGSDWERWWRTDKGADNVSYYQFMGKDNVPFHTLSFPATILGSGEPWKLVDYIKSFNYLNYDGGQFSTSQGRGIFMDQALEILPSDYWRWWLLSHAPESSDS
;
A
#
# COMPACT_ATOMS: atom_id res chain seq x y z
N THR A 1 13.47 -4.51 -0.70
CA THR A 1 12.68 -4.22 -1.90
C THR A 1 13.30 -4.81 -3.16
N GLN A 2 14.49 -4.42 -3.58
CA GLN A 2 15.16 -4.88 -4.80
C GLN A 2 15.34 -6.42 -4.85
N HIS A 3 15.62 -7.07 -3.72
CA HIS A 3 15.68 -8.53 -3.60
C HIS A 3 14.35 -9.19 -4.02
N PHE A 4 13.24 -8.76 -3.41
CA PHE A 4 11.92 -9.30 -3.73
C PHE A 4 11.55 -9.06 -5.19
N ALA A 5 11.77 -7.86 -5.73
CA ALA A 5 11.51 -7.56 -7.14
C ALA A 5 12.34 -8.47 -8.08
N GLY A 6 13.62 -8.70 -7.76
CA GLY A 6 14.47 -9.62 -8.51
C GLY A 6 13.95 -11.06 -8.47
N ARG A 7 13.56 -11.55 -7.28
CA ARG A 7 12.99 -12.89 -7.11
C ARG A 7 11.66 -13.06 -7.87
N LEU A 8 10.77 -12.08 -7.78
CA LEU A 8 9.50 -12.06 -8.51
C LEU A 8 9.71 -12.11 -10.03
N LEU A 9 10.70 -11.36 -10.54
CA LEU A 9 11.05 -11.44 -11.96
C LEU A 9 11.55 -12.84 -12.34
N ASP A 10 12.47 -13.42 -11.55
CA ASP A 10 13.02 -14.74 -11.82
C ASP A 10 11.95 -15.84 -11.78
N GLN A 11 10.87 -15.62 -11.01
CA GLN A 11 9.70 -16.51 -10.93
C GLN A 11 8.61 -16.20 -11.99
N GLY A 12 8.78 -15.17 -12.82
CA GLY A 12 7.83 -14.80 -13.87
C GLY A 12 6.62 -14.00 -13.40
N PHE A 13 6.67 -13.40 -12.21
CA PHE A 13 5.59 -12.57 -11.65
C PHE A 13 5.79 -11.07 -11.85
N ILE A 14 6.80 -10.65 -12.60
CA ILE A 14 7.00 -9.26 -13.02
C ILE A 14 6.87 -9.17 -14.54
N GLN A 15 6.09 -8.20 -15.01
CA GLN A 15 6.02 -7.83 -16.42
C GLN A 15 6.25 -6.33 -16.60
N GLU A 16 6.80 -5.95 -17.75
CA GLU A 16 6.90 -4.56 -18.18
C GLU A 16 5.62 -4.19 -18.93
N VAL A 17 5.00 -3.08 -18.53
CA VAL A 17 3.75 -2.59 -19.12
C VAL A 17 3.92 -1.12 -19.49
N ASP A 18 3.58 -0.78 -20.72
CA ASP A 18 3.46 0.63 -21.15
C ASP A 18 2.09 1.15 -20.75
N GLU A 19 2.06 2.21 -19.97
CA GLU A 19 0.83 2.88 -19.55
C GLU A 19 0.85 4.37 -19.88
N LYS A 20 -0.31 4.98 -19.91
CA LYS A 20 -0.47 6.42 -20.12
C LYS A 20 -0.51 7.13 -18.79
N GLN A 21 0.35 8.11 -18.62
CA GLN A 21 0.38 8.96 -17.43
C GLN A 21 0.41 10.43 -17.80
N ILE A 22 0.01 11.29 -16.87
CA ILE A 22 0.03 12.74 -17.05
C ILE A 22 1.43 13.26 -16.76
N TYR A 23 1.99 13.99 -17.71
CA TYR A 23 3.25 14.70 -17.61
C TYR A 23 2.98 16.20 -17.48
N SER A 24 3.61 16.86 -16.53
CA SER A 24 3.55 18.31 -16.36
C SER A 24 4.77 18.97 -16.99
N HIS A 25 4.53 19.85 -17.95
CA HIS A 25 5.60 20.65 -18.55
C HIS A 25 6.17 21.69 -17.57
N ALA A 26 5.32 22.23 -16.69
CA ALA A 26 5.75 23.22 -15.70
C ALA A 26 6.64 22.59 -14.62
N ASP A 27 6.33 21.35 -14.21
CA ASP A 27 7.09 20.64 -13.20
C ASP A 27 8.21 19.78 -13.79
N ASN A 28 8.25 19.65 -15.14
CA ASN A 28 9.19 18.83 -15.91
C ASN A 28 9.27 17.38 -15.43
N ARG A 29 8.07 16.79 -15.13
CA ARG A 29 8.00 15.41 -14.61
C ARG A 29 6.64 14.76 -14.87
N PHE A 30 6.58 13.45 -14.78
CA PHE A 30 5.33 12.73 -14.63
C PHE A 30 4.73 13.04 -13.26
N LEU A 31 3.40 13.12 -13.21
CA LEU A 31 2.64 13.37 -12.00
C LEU A 31 1.95 12.07 -11.58
N PRO A 32 2.48 11.36 -10.58
CA PRO A 32 1.75 10.20 -10.06
C PRO A 32 0.52 10.65 -9.24
N ASP A 33 -0.49 9.83 -9.30
CA ASP A 33 -1.76 9.83 -8.57
C ASP A 33 -2.11 11.13 -7.78
N ARG A 34 -1.52 11.31 -6.60
CA ARG A 34 -1.82 12.43 -5.69
C ARG A 34 -1.19 13.77 -6.07
N TYR A 35 -0.30 13.77 -7.04
CA TYR A 35 0.27 15.00 -7.61
C TYR A 35 -0.62 15.63 -8.69
N ILE A 36 -1.77 15.02 -8.97
CA ILE A 36 -2.79 15.55 -9.87
C ILE A 36 -4.06 15.80 -9.06
N GLU A 37 -4.66 16.96 -9.27
CA GLU A 37 -5.97 17.29 -8.76
C GLU A 37 -6.86 17.82 -9.88
N GLY A 38 -8.17 17.64 -9.70
CA GLY A 38 -9.16 18.10 -10.67
C GLY A 38 -10.58 17.84 -10.16
N THR A 39 -11.56 17.99 -11.04
CA THR A 39 -12.94 17.71 -10.69
C THR A 39 -13.28 16.24 -10.86
N CYS A 40 -13.85 15.64 -9.84
CA CYS A 40 -14.29 14.25 -9.85
C CYS A 40 -15.40 14.04 -10.89
N PRO A 41 -15.26 13.10 -11.85
CA PRO A 41 -16.29 12.84 -12.85
C PRO A 41 -17.56 12.21 -12.27
N ASN A 42 -17.47 11.64 -11.04
CA ASN A 42 -18.61 10.96 -10.40
C ASN A 42 -19.48 11.88 -9.52
N CYS A 43 -18.88 12.82 -8.78
CA CYS A 43 -19.61 13.65 -7.81
C CYS A 43 -19.35 15.14 -7.95
N SER A 44 -18.61 15.57 -8.96
CA SER A 44 -18.28 16.97 -9.26
C SER A 44 -17.50 17.71 -8.14
N TYR A 45 -16.84 16.96 -7.25
CA TYR A 45 -15.95 17.55 -6.25
C TYR A 45 -14.68 18.10 -6.92
N GLU A 46 -14.41 19.42 -6.76
CA GLU A 46 -13.39 20.15 -7.53
C GLU A 46 -11.95 19.92 -7.07
N LYS A 47 -11.73 19.21 -5.98
CA LYS A 47 -10.40 18.92 -5.41
C LYS A 47 -10.12 17.43 -5.30
N ALA A 48 -10.68 16.64 -6.21
CA ALA A 48 -10.42 15.20 -6.25
C ALA A 48 -8.96 14.95 -6.64
N ARG A 49 -8.34 13.97 -5.97
CA ARG A 49 -7.02 13.46 -6.33
C ARG A 49 -7.10 12.37 -7.36
N GLY A 50 -6.00 12.14 -8.10
CA GLY A 50 -5.98 11.18 -9.18
C GLY A 50 -6.14 9.72 -8.76
N ASP A 51 -5.90 9.36 -7.50
CA ASP A 51 -6.05 8.00 -6.98
C ASP A 51 -7.46 7.72 -6.44
N GLN A 52 -8.04 8.70 -5.74
CA GLN A 52 -9.34 8.54 -5.09
C GLN A 52 -9.98 9.90 -4.82
N CYS A 53 -11.28 10.00 -5.03
CA CYS A 53 -12.04 11.17 -4.64
C CYS A 53 -12.25 11.20 -3.11
N GLU A 54 -11.77 12.24 -2.45
CA GLU A 54 -11.91 12.41 -0.99
C GLU A 54 -13.38 12.63 -0.55
N ASN A 55 -14.26 13.05 -1.46
CA ASN A 55 -15.67 13.28 -1.16
C ASN A 55 -16.55 12.03 -1.32
N CYS A 56 -16.46 11.34 -2.47
CA CYS A 56 -17.32 10.18 -2.74
C CYS A 56 -16.60 8.83 -2.61
N THR A 57 -15.32 8.84 -2.22
CA THR A 57 -14.45 7.68 -2.01
C THR A 57 -14.25 6.77 -3.22
N LYS A 58 -14.75 7.18 -4.40
CA LYS A 58 -14.56 6.41 -5.63
C LYS A 58 -13.10 6.44 -6.05
N GLN A 59 -12.57 5.27 -6.39
CA GLN A 59 -11.25 5.15 -7.02
C GLN A 59 -11.31 5.79 -8.40
N LEU A 60 -10.29 6.59 -8.73
CA LEU A 60 -10.18 7.36 -9.96
C LEU A 60 -8.91 6.95 -10.71
N ASP A 61 -8.93 7.13 -12.04
CA ASP A 61 -7.72 7.23 -12.84
C ASP A 61 -7.39 8.72 -13.02
N PRO A 62 -6.13 9.13 -12.88
CA PRO A 62 -5.73 10.53 -13.08
C PRO A 62 -6.16 11.12 -14.42
N THR A 63 -6.23 10.29 -15.45
CA THR A 63 -6.64 10.70 -16.81
C THR A 63 -8.14 10.95 -16.96
N ASP A 64 -8.95 10.50 -16.00
CA ASP A 64 -10.41 10.70 -16.00
C ASP A 64 -10.86 12.01 -15.31
N LEU A 65 -9.95 12.67 -14.60
CA LEU A 65 -10.27 13.93 -13.92
C LEU A 65 -10.67 15.02 -14.92
N ILE A 66 -11.70 15.76 -14.58
CA ILE A 66 -12.14 16.92 -15.36
C ILE A 66 -11.27 18.12 -14.97
N SER A 67 -10.75 18.86 -15.96
CA SER A 67 -9.85 19.99 -15.76
C SER A 67 -8.67 19.67 -14.82
N PRO A 68 -7.87 18.64 -15.13
CA PRO A 68 -6.76 18.24 -14.28
C PRO A 68 -5.70 19.33 -14.22
N ARG A 69 -5.06 19.48 -13.07
CA ARG A 69 -3.92 20.37 -12.85
C ARG A 69 -2.89 19.72 -11.94
N SER A 70 -1.65 20.18 -12.05
CA SER A 70 -0.61 19.77 -11.12
C SER A 70 -0.93 20.24 -9.70
N ALA A 71 -0.91 19.34 -8.74
CA ALA A 71 -1.03 19.69 -7.33
C ALA A 71 0.25 20.34 -6.76
N ILE A 72 1.35 20.33 -7.53
CA ILE A 72 2.64 20.94 -7.17
C ILE A 72 2.64 22.43 -7.55
N SER A 73 2.46 22.71 -8.84
CA SER A 73 2.58 24.04 -9.43
C SER A 73 1.23 24.73 -9.69
N GLY A 74 0.13 24.00 -9.65
CA GLY A 74 -1.19 24.49 -10.09
C GLY A 74 -1.34 24.56 -11.61
N SER A 75 -0.34 24.15 -12.37
CA SER A 75 -0.32 24.27 -13.83
C SER A 75 -1.29 23.31 -14.51
N GLU A 76 -2.02 23.80 -15.49
CA GLU A 76 -2.86 23.02 -16.42
C GLU A 76 -2.11 22.62 -17.71
N ASN A 77 -0.83 23.00 -17.86
CA ASN A 77 -0.01 22.63 -19.00
C ASN A 77 0.46 21.18 -18.86
N LEU A 78 -0.47 20.28 -19.11
CA LEU A 78 -0.34 18.84 -18.93
C LEU A 78 -0.44 18.12 -20.27
N GLU A 79 0.25 17.00 -20.38
CA GLU A 79 0.26 16.12 -21.56
C GLU A 79 0.15 14.65 -21.11
N ILE A 80 -0.63 13.86 -21.83
CA ILE A 80 -0.67 12.40 -21.61
C ILE A 80 0.47 11.78 -22.40
N ARG A 81 1.42 11.16 -21.73
CA ARG A 81 2.56 10.44 -22.30
C ARG A 81 2.56 8.97 -21.93
N SER A 82 3.13 8.15 -22.80
CA SER A 82 3.41 6.75 -22.46
C SER A 82 4.66 6.67 -21.60
N THR A 83 4.60 5.88 -20.55
CA THR A 83 5.73 5.51 -19.69
C THR A 83 5.66 4.02 -19.41
N ARG A 84 6.83 3.39 -19.19
CA ARG A 84 6.92 1.95 -18.94
C ARG A 84 7.14 1.69 -17.47
N HIS A 85 6.36 0.75 -16.92
CA HIS A 85 6.42 0.37 -15.51
C HIS A 85 6.53 -1.14 -15.33
N LEU A 86 7.07 -1.55 -14.18
CA LEU A 86 7.02 -2.93 -13.74
C LEU A 86 5.68 -3.18 -13.05
N TYR A 87 5.04 -4.29 -13.41
CA TYR A 87 3.79 -4.75 -12.82
C TYR A 87 4.00 -6.07 -12.09
N LEU A 88 3.53 -6.16 -10.87
CA LEU A 88 3.37 -7.41 -10.14
C LEU A 88 2.11 -8.11 -10.65
N MET A 89 2.32 -9.28 -11.29
CA MET A 89 1.26 -10.14 -11.82
C MET A 89 0.62 -10.94 -10.68
N GLN A 90 0.04 -10.25 -9.72
CA GLN A 90 -0.58 -10.87 -8.54
C GLN A 90 -1.83 -11.69 -8.88
N SER A 91 -2.46 -11.42 -10.03
CA SER A 91 -3.57 -12.22 -10.56
C SER A 91 -3.19 -13.69 -10.77
N TYR A 92 -1.93 -13.98 -11.12
CA TYR A 92 -1.42 -15.35 -11.27
C TYR A 92 -1.34 -16.12 -9.94
N LEU A 93 -1.36 -15.39 -8.81
CA LEU A 93 -1.32 -15.96 -7.47
C LEU A 93 -2.70 -16.02 -6.81
N ARG A 94 -3.77 -15.63 -7.52
CA ARG A 94 -5.14 -15.54 -6.99
C ARG A 94 -5.58 -16.81 -6.26
N GLU A 95 -5.40 -17.97 -6.87
CA GLU A 95 -5.82 -19.26 -6.28
C GLU A 95 -5.05 -19.57 -4.98
N LYS A 96 -3.73 -19.32 -4.97
CA LYS A 96 -2.91 -19.50 -3.77
C LYS A 96 -3.33 -18.56 -2.64
N LEU A 97 -3.61 -17.30 -2.97
CA LEU A 97 -4.10 -16.31 -2.01
C LEU A 97 -5.47 -16.68 -1.46
N ASN A 98 -6.38 -17.12 -2.33
CA ASN A 98 -7.71 -17.54 -1.92
C ASN A 98 -7.64 -18.72 -0.95
N THR A 99 -6.90 -19.76 -1.28
CA THR A 99 -6.70 -20.95 -0.43
C THR A 99 -6.14 -20.53 0.94
N TRP A 100 -5.10 -19.69 0.95
CA TRP A 100 -4.49 -19.21 2.18
C TRP A 100 -5.47 -18.40 3.05
N ILE A 101 -6.32 -17.54 2.45
CA ILE A 101 -7.32 -16.75 3.18
C ILE A 101 -8.44 -17.65 3.70
N GLU A 102 -8.84 -18.69 2.97
CA GLU A 102 -9.88 -19.63 3.41
C GLU A 102 -9.46 -20.48 4.62
N GLU A 103 -8.17 -20.71 4.80
CA GLU A 103 -7.61 -21.39 5.98
C GLU A 103 -7.68 -20.52 7.26
N LYS A 104 -7.83 -19.19 7.13
CA LYS A 104 -7.84 -18.22 8.23
C LYS A 104 -9.23 -18.11 8.89
N ARG A 105 -9.68 -19.19 9.53
CA ARG A 105 -11.04 -19.29 10.10
C ARG A 105 -11.27 -18.41 11.33
N ASP A 106 -10.21 -18.01 12.01
CA ASP A 106 -10.20 -17.18 13.20
C ASP A 106 -10.09 -15.67 12.90
N TRP A 107 -9.85 -15.31 11.63
CA TRP A 107 -9.79 -13.90 11.23
C TRP A 107 -11.17 -13.22 11.33
N PRO A 108 -11.24 -11.94 11.75
CA PRO A 108 -12.48 -11.18 11.76
C PRO A 108 -13.16 -11.14 10.39
N ILE A 109 -14.50 -11.14 10.41
CA ILE A 109 -15.31 -11.07 9.18
C ILE A 109 -14.95 -9.83 8.35
N LEU A 110 -14.69 -8.68 8.99
CA LEU A 110 -14.29 -7.47 8.29
C LEU A 110 -13.03 -7.71 7.43
N THR A 111 -12.00 -8.35 8.00
CA THR A 111 -10.76 -8.66 7.28
C THR A 111 -11.00 -9.61 6.12
N THR A 112 -11.67 -10.73 6.36
CA THR A 112 -11.88 -11.77 5.33
C THR A 112 -12.85 -11.33 4.24
N SER A 113 -13.89 -10.56 4.57
CA SER A 113 -14.84 -10.05 3.58
C SER A 113 -14.22 -9.05 2.62
N ILE A 114 -13.37 -8.15 3.12
CA ILE A 114 -12.63 -7.21 2.27
C ILE A 114 -11.68 -7.97 1.35
N ALA A 115 -10.89 -8.89 1.90
CA ALA A 115 -9.96 -9.69 1.11
C ALA A 115 -10.67 -10.48 -0.01
N LYS A 116 -11.75 -11.17 0.32
CA LYS A 116 -12.56 -11.94 -0.65
C LYS A 116 -13.22 -11.05 -1.71
N LYS A 117 -13.66 -9.87 -1.32
CA LYS A 117 -14.21 -8.89 -2.25
C LYS A 117 -13.18 -8.51 -3.32
N TRP A 118 -11.96 -8.17 -2.93
CA TRP A 118 -10.88 -7.83 -3.86
C TRP A 118 -10.42 -9.01 -4.74
N LEU A 119 -10.53 -10.23 -4.23
CA LEU A 119 -10.20 -11.43 -5.01
C LEU A 119 -11.24 -11.76 -6.08
N ASN A 120 -12.53 -11.47 -5.83
CA ASN A 120 -13.62 -12.08 -6.58
C ASN A 120 -14.57 -11.08 -7.25
N ASP A 121 -14.65 -9.82 -6.80
CA ASP A 121 -15.57 -8.84 -7.38
C ASP A 121 -15.07 -8.34 -8.75
N GLY A 122 -16.00 -8.11 -9.66
CA GLY A 122 -15.72 -7.65 -11.02
C GLY A 122 -14.79 -8.63 -11.76
N ASP A 123 -13.69 -8.11 -12.30
CA ASP A 123 -12.68 -8.88 -13.03
C ASP A 123 -11.71 -9.64 -12.09
N GLY A 124 -11.96 -9.61 -10.80
CA GLY A 124 -11.12 -10.27 -9.78
C GLY A 124 -9.87 -9.48 -9.43
N LEU A 125 -8.87 -10.18 -8.90
CA LEU A 125 -7.62 -9.58 -8.44
C LEU A 125 -6.84 -8.97 -9.61
N GLN A 126 -6.68 -7.65 -9.60
CA GLN A 126 -5.99 -6.89 -10.64
C GLN A 126 -4.48 -6.82 -10.37
N ASP A 127 -3.68 -6.85 -11.45
CA ASP A 127 -2.23 -6.65 -11.37
C ASP A 127 -1.90 -5.22 -10.99
N ARG A 128 -0.71 -5.01 -10.39
CA ARG A 128 -0.34 -3.73 -9.78
C ARG A 128 0.98 -3.21 -10.30
N GLY A 129 0.99 -1.96 -10.77
CA GLY A 129 2.21 -1.21 -11.05
C GLY A 129 3.03 -0.99 -9.77
N ILE A 130 4.27 -1.48 -9.77
CA ILE A 130 5.17 -1.45 -8.60
C ILE A 130 6.31 -0.46 -8.74
N THR A 131 6.29 0.36 -9.79
CA THR A 131 7.28 1.43 -10.02
C THR A 131 6.58 2.76 -10.26
N ARG A 132 7.31 3.86 -10.05
CA ARG A 132 6.82 5.23 -10.31
C ARG A 132 7.93 6.10 -10.89
N ASP A 133 7.53 7.08 -11.71
CA ASP A 133 8.38 8.14 -12.23
C ASP A 133 8.59 9.22 -11.17
N LEU A 134 9.43 8.93 -10.19
CA LEU A 134 9.79 9.81 -9.08
C LEU A 134 11.30 9.83 -8.90
N ASP A 135 11.81 10.95 -8.41
CA ASP A 135 13.23 11.18 -8.09
C ASP A 135 13.61 10.77 -6.65
N TRP A 136 12.61 10.40 -5.83
CA TRP A 136 12.80 9.97 -4.46
C TRP A 136 12.16 8.61 -4.21
N GLY A 137 12.91 7.71 -3.60
CA GLY A 137 12.48 6.34 -3.28
C GLY A 137 13.58 5.32 -3.50
N VAL A 138 13.23 4.04 -3.41
CA VAL A 138 14.17 2.93 -3.67
C VAL A 138 14.36 2.77 -5.18
N PRO A 139 15.57 3.00 -5.73
CA PRO A 139 15.83 2.88 -7.16
C PRO A 139 15.54 1.47 -7.70
N VAL A 140 15.02 1.39 -8.90
CA VAL A 140 14.75 0.10 -9.57
C VAL A 140 16.05 -0.51 -10.06
N ARG A 141 16.50 -1.55 -9.36
CA ARG A 141 17.74 -2.28 -9.66
C ARG A 141 17.54 -3.78 -9.55
N LYS A 142 18.31 -4.53 -10.36
CA LYS A 142 18.39 -5.98 -10.28
C LYS A 142 19.86 -6.38 -10.09
N GLY A 143 20.15 -7.15 -9.04
CA GLY A 143 21.52 -7.59 -8.73
C GLY A 143 22.50 -6.43 -8.51
N GLY A 144 22.04 -5.28 -8.00
CA GLY A 144 22.83 -4.07 -7.78
C GLY A 144 23.04 -3.19 -9.02
N GLN A 145 22.65 -3.65 -10.22
CA GLN A 145 22.73 -2.90 -11.47
C GLN A 145 21.40 -2.21 -11.79
N ALA A 146 21.44 -1.10 -12.52
CA ALA A 146 20.24 -0.45 -13.03
C ALA A 146 19.42 -1.44 -13.88
N TRP A 147 18.11 -1.45 -13.68
CA TRP A 147 17.20 -2.26 -14.50
C TRP A 147 17.01 -1.53 -15.84
N PRO A 148 17.30 -2.15 -17.01
CA PRO A 148 17.23 -1.47 -18.29
C PRO A 148 15.84 -0.87 -18.55
N GLY A 149 15.81 0.43 -18.92
CA GLY A 149 14.57 1.17 -19.16
C GLY A 149 13.83 1.64 -17.90
N MET A 150 14.44 1.46 -16.71
CA MET A 150 13.89 1.87 -15.41
C MET A 150 14.87 2.74 -14.62
N GLU A 151 15.85 3.35 -15.30
CA GLU A 151 16.98 4.08 -14.69
C GLU A 151 16.51 5.26 -13.83
N ASP A 152 15.45 5.95 -14.29
CA ASP A 152 14.87 7.14 -13.65
C ASP A 152 13.61 6.82 -12.82
N LYS A 153 13.45 5.55 -12.43
CA LYS A 153 12.27 5.09 -11.68
C LYS A 153 12.64 4.58 -10.29
N VAL A 154 11.66 4.66 -9.41
CA VAL A 154 11.73 4.10 -8.06
C VAL A 154 10.60 3.10 -7.85
N PHE A 155 10.78 2.20 -6.87
CA PHE A 155 9.70 1.34 -6.43
C PHE A 155 8.58 2.16 -5.78
N TYR A 156 7.35 1.76 -6.05
CA TYR A 156 6.16 2.37 -5.47
C TYR A 156 6.05 2.03 -3.98
N VAL A 157 5.71 3.02 -3.18
CA VAL A 157 5.66 2.90 -1.71
C VAL A 157 4.80 1.73 -1.23
N TRP A 158 3.68 1.43 -1.87
CA TRP A 158 2.81 0.33 -1.45
C TRP A 158 3.33 -1.07 -1.81
N PHE A 159 4.34 -1.16 -2.68
CA PHE A 159 5.11 -2.39 -2.86
C PHE A 159 6.23 -2.49 -1.82
N ASP A 160 6.86 -1.38 -1.52
CA ASP A 160 8.02 -1.29 -0.64
C ASP A 160 7.63 -1.34 0.86
N ALA A 161 6.59 -0.59 1.26
CA ALA A 161 6.23 -0.40 2.66
C ALA A 161 6.01 -1.71 3.46
N PRO A 162 5.32 -2.74 2.96
CA PRO A 162 5.16 -3.98 3.73
C PRO A 162 6.46 -4.77 3.89
N ILE A 163 7.44 -4.58 3.02
CA ILE A 163 8.76 -5.21 3.12
C ILE A 163 9.54 -4.63 4.30
N GLU A 164 9.18 -3.43 4.74
CA GLU A 164 9.78 -2.77 5.90
C GLU A 164 9.67 -3.62 7.18
N TYR A 165 8.62 -4.40 7.35
CA TYR A 165 8.49 -5.30 8.51
C TYR A 165 9.69 -6.25 8.63
N ILE A 166 10.15 -6.79 7.50
CA ILE A 166 11.35 -7.65 7.44
C ILE A 166 12.61 -6.80 7.58
N ALA A 167 12.65 -5.64 6.91
CA ALA A 167 13.79 -4.75 6.91
C ALA A 167 14.11 -4.20 8.32
N CYS A 168 13.08 -3.83 9.10
CA CYS A 168 13.25 -3.37 10.48
C CYS A 168 13.91 -4.43 11.38
N ALA A 169 13.55 -5.71 11.22
CA ALA A 169 14.18 -6.78 11.98
C ALA A 169 15.66 -6.93 11.61
N ARG A 170 16.00 -6.79 10.34
CA ARG A 170 17.39 -6.79 9.86
C ARG A 170 18.16 -5.58 10.36
N GLU A 171 17.60 -4.37 10.23
CA GLU A 171 18.21 -3.14 10.73
C GLU A 171 18.52 -3.22 12.24
N TRP A 172 17.61 -3.79 13.02
CA TRP A 172 17.81 -4.00 14.46
C TRP A 172 19.04 -4.88 14.75
N VAL A 173 19.24 -5.95 13.95
CA VAL A 173 20.43 -6.81 14.06
C VAL A 173 21.69 -6.09 13.56
N ASP A 174 21.62 -5.41 12.40
CA ASP A 174 22.73 -4.67 11.82
C ASP A 174 23.21 -3.53 12.75
N ALA A 175 22.29 -2.97 13.55
CA ALA A 175 22.60 -2.00 14.62
C ALA A 175 23.18 -2.64 15.89
N GLY A 176 23.48 -3.92 15.91
CA GLY A 176 24.04 -4.65 17.05
C GLY A 176 23.08 -4.83 18.24
N LYS A 177 21.79 -4.59 18.05
CA LYS A 177 20.76 -4.68 19.11
C LYS A 177 20.15 -6.06 19.24
N GLY A 178 20.44 -6.97 18.31
CA GLY A 178 19.94 -8.33 18.29
C GLY A 178 20.80 -9.26 17.46
N SER A 179 20.34 -10.50 17.28
CA SER A 179 20.99 -11.51 16.45
C SER A 179 19.96 -12.28 15.65
N ASP A 180 20.37 -12.78 14.48
CA ASP A 180 19.60 -13.74 13.69
C ASP A 180 18.15 -13.27 13.37
N TRP A 181 18.05 -12.17 12.61
CA TRP A 181 16.76 -11.64 12.17
C TRP A 181 15.97 -12.63 11.30
N GLU A 182 16.64 -13.55 10.58
CA GLU A 182 16.00 -14.52 9.70
C GLU A 182 15.10 -15.49 10.46
N ARG A 183 15.45 -15.83 11.70
CA ARG A 183 14.60 -16.71 12.54
C ARG A 183 13.18 -16.17 12.80
N TRP A 184 12.98 -14.88 12.61
CA TRP A 184 11.68 -14.24 12.78
C TRP A 184 10.85 -14.26 11.50
N TRP A 185 11.52 -14.34 10.35
CA TRP A 185 10.88 -14.12 9.05
C TRP A 185 11.01 -15.29 8.09
N ARG A 186 11.95 -16.21 8.28
CA ARG A 186 12.15 -17.35 7.38
C ARG A 186 11.74 -18.66 8.06
N THR A 187 10.82 -19.40 7.43
CA THR A 187 10.29 -20.66 7.98
C THR A 187 11.38 -21.73 8.03
N ASP A 188 12.30 -21.75 7.06
CA ASP A 188 13.48 -22.64 7.04
C ASP A 188 14.54 -22.29 8.12
N LYS A 189 14.37 -21.18 8.85
CA LYS A 189 15.26 -20.71 9.95
C LYS A 189 14.58 -20.69 11.31
N GLY A 190 13.32 -21.13 11.39
CA GLY A 190 12.59 -21.25 12.66
C GLY A 190 11.41 -20.32 12.82
N ALA A 191 11.07 -19.52 11.81
CA ALA A 191 9.90 -18.63 11.87
C ALA A 191 8.54 -19.38 11.93
N ASP A 192 8.52 -20.68 11.71
CA ASP A 192 7.32 -21.51 11.94
C ASP A 192 6.84 -21.47 13.40
N ASN A 193 7.77 -21.21 14.35
CA ASN A 193 7.46 -21.05 15.77
C ASN A 193 7.14 -19.60 16.18
N VAL A 194 7.10 -18.67 15.23
CA VAL A 194 6.79 -17.26 15.47
C VAL A 194 5.31 -17.02 15.20
N SER A 195 4.62 -16.37 16.13
CA SER A 195 3.26 -15.87 15.92
C SER A 195 3.30 -14.44 15.42
N TYR A 196 2.81 -14.22 14.21
CA TYR A 196 2.82 -12.90 13.55
C TYR A 196 1.42 -12.31 13.49
N TYR A 197 1.20 -11.23 14.23
CA TYR A 197 -0.07 -10.50 14.32
C TYR A 197 0.05 -9.12 13.72
N GLN A 198 -0.99 -8.69 13.01
CA GLN A 198 -1.11 -7.33 12.46
C GLN A 198 -2.42 -6.68 12.87
N PHE A 199 -2.37 -5.36 13.12
CA PHE A 199 -3.51 -4.52 13.45
C PHE A 199 -3.53 -3.33 12.49
N MET A 200 -4.68 -3.05 11.86
CA MET A 200 -4.74 -2.03 10.80
C MET A 200 -6.16 -1.47 10.60
N GLY A 201 -6.24 -0.33 9.93
CA GLY A 201 -7.49 0.17 9.35
C GLY A 201 -7.93 -0.70 8.16
N LYS A 202 -9.22 -0.71 7.89
CA LYS A 202 -9.84 -1.52 6.82
C LYS A 202 -9.27 -1.25 5.42
N ASP A 203 -8.79 -0.05 5.18
CA ASP A 203 -8.16 0.38 3.92
C ASP A 203 -6.82 -0.31 3.64
N ASN A 204 -6.13 -0.76 4.69
CA ASN A 204 -4.86 -1.48 4.57
C ASN A 204 -5.01 -2.99 4.37
N VAL A 205 -6.21 -3.54 4.55
CA VAL A 205 -6.47 -4.99 4.40
C VAL A 205 -6.00 -5.52 3.04
N PRO A 206 -6.31 -4.91 1.88
CA PRO A 206 -5.87 -5.45 0.59
C PRO A 206 -4.36 -5.54 0.44
N PHE A 207 -3.61 -4.60 1.01
CA PHE A 207 -2.14 -4.63 0.94
C PHE A 207 -1.56 -5.79 1.76
N HIS A 208 -2.16 -6.13 2.89
CA HIS A 208 -1.68 -7.14 3.84
C HIS A 208 -2.27 -8.53 3.64
N THR A 209 -3.38 -8.64 2.90
CA THR A 209 -3.99 -9.93 2.56
C THR A 209 -3.75 -10.36 1.12
N LEU A 210 -3.38 -9.43 0.23
CA LEU A 210 -3.21 -9.70 -1.20
C LEU A 210 -1.82 -9.32 -1.70
N SER A 211 -1.48 -8.02 -1.77
CA SER A 211 -0.26 -7.57 -2.45
C SER A 211 1.02 -8.03 -1.76
N PHE A 212 1.13 -7.89 -0.44
CA PHE A 212 2.30 -8.36 0.29
C PHE A 212 2.38 -9.90 0.36
N PRO A 213 1.32 -10.65 0.66
CA PRO A 213 1.32 -12.10 0.52
C PRO A 213 1.64 -12.57 -0.90
N ALA A 214 1.18 -11.89 -1.95
CA ALA A 214 1.58 -12.19 -3.34
C ALA A 214 3.09 -12.00 -3.54
N THR A 215 3.67 -10.95 -2.97
CA THR A 215 5.13 -10.71 -3.00
C THR A 215 5.89 -11.84 -2.30
N ILE A 216 5.44 -12.25 -1.12
CA ILE A 216 6.02 -13.35 -0.33
C ILE A 216 5.92 -14.68 -1.09
N LEU A 217 4.72 -15.07 -1.49
CA LEU A 217 4.46 -16.34 -2.19
C LEU A 217 5.12 -16.39 -3.56
N GLY A 218 5.08 -15.27 -4.28
CA GLY A 218 5.67 -15.13 -5.60
C GLY A 218 7.19 -15.12 -5.61
N SER A 219 7.85 -14.76 -4.50
CA SER A 219 9.32 -14.79 -4.39
C SER A 219 9.90 -16.20 -4.53
N GLY A 220 9.10 -17.25 -4.26
CA GLY A 220 9.55 -18.64 -4.23
C GLY A 220 10.49 -18.96 -3.07
N GLU A 221 10.56 -18.07 -2.06
CA GLU A 221 11.39 -18.24 -0.87
C GLU A 221 10.52 -18.52 0.36
N PRO A 222 11.06 -19.20 1.38
CA PRO A 222 10.30 -19.64 2.56
C PRO A 222 10.12 -18.50 3.57
N TRP A 223 9.44 -17.42 3.17
CA TRP A 223 9.09 -16.31 4.05
C TRP A 223 7.83 -16.60 4.86
N LYS A 224 7.82 -16.10 6.09
CA LYS A 224 6.68 -16.17 7.00
C LYS A 224 5.54 -15.28 6.50
N LEU A 225 4.35 -15.88 6.33
CA LEU A 225 3.10 -15.15 6.16
C LEU A 225 2.49 -14.80 7.52
N VAL A 226 1.63 -13.79 7.55
CA VAL A 226 0.92 -13.38 8.76
C VAL A 226 -0.02 -14.47 9.25
N ASP A 227 -0.05 -14.69 10.56
CA ASP A 227 -0.95 -15.66 11.19
C ASP A 227 -2.34 -15.04 11.45
N TYR A 228 -2.40 -13.80 11.93
CA TYR A 228 -3.64 -13.13 12.29
C TYR A 228 -3.65 -11.65 11.93
N ILE A 229 -4.74 -11.19 11.32
CA ILE A 229 -4.98 -9.78 11.02
C ILE A 229 -6.26 -9.31 11.69
N LYS A 230 -6.17 -8.30 12.56
CA LYS A 230 -7.30 -7.55 13.10
C LYS A 230 -7.43 -6.23 12.37
N SER A 231 -8.50 -6.08 11.61
CA SER A 231 -8.84 -4.80 10.97
C SER A 231 -9.95 -4.07 11.72
N PHE A 232 -9.93 -2.75 11.59
CA PHE A 232 -10.92 -1.85 12.19
C PHE A 232 -11.54 -0.96 11.12
N ASN A 233 -12.79 -0.57 11.33
CA ASN A 233 -13.41 0.54 10.63
C ASN A 233 -12.80 1.87 11.11
N TYR A 234 -13.23 3.00 10.55
CA TYR A 234 -12.67 4.29 10.92
C TYR A 234 -13.31 4.83 12.20
N LEU A 235 -12.46 5.33 13.08
CA LEU A 235 -12.85 6.21 14.15
C LEU A 235 -13.05 7.61 13.58
N ASN A 236 -14.23 8.19 13.74
CA ASN A 236 -14.54 9.53 13.27
C ASN A 236 -14.34 10.58 14.37
N TYR A 237 -14.18 11.82 13.95
CA TYR A 237 -14.11 12.97 14.81
C TYR A 237 -15.08 14.04 14.32
N ASP A 238 -16.00 14.48 15.18
CA ASP A 238 -17.01 15.47 14.85
C ASP A 238 -17.78 15.18 13.55
N GLY A 239 -18.26 13.94 13.45
CA GLY A 239 -19.05 13.45 12.31
C GLY A 239 -18.30 13.21 11.01
N GLY A 240 -16.96 13.20 11.02
CA GLY A 240 -16.15 12.95 9.85
C GLY A 240 -14.83 12.25 10.16
N GLN A 241 -14.12 11.83 9.12
CA GLN A 241 -12.82 11.17 9.28
C GLN A 241 -11.76 12.17 9.80
N PHE A 242 -10.81 11.66 10.59
CA PHE A 242 -9.59 12.40 10.90
C PHE A 242 -8.88 12.81 9.60
N SER A 243 -8.41 14.04 9.52
CA SER A 243 -7.73 14.57 8.35
C SER A 243 -6.63 15.54 8.72
N THR A 244 -5.39 15.15 8.50
CA THR A 244 -4.22 16.01 8.74
C THR A 244 -4.25 17.24 7.83
N SER A 245 -4.59 17.06 6.55
CA SER A 245 -4.63 18.13 5.56
C SER A 245 -5.72 19.19 5.84
N GLN A 246 -6.81 18.78 6.51
CA GLN A 246 -7.91 19.67 6.90
C GLN A 246 -7.84 20.12 8.36
N GLY A 247 -6.82 19.71 9.11
CA GLY A 247 -6.70 20.01 10.54
C GLY A 247 -7.82 19.42 11.39
N ARG A 248 -8.51 18.38 10.93
CA ARG A 248 -9.60 17.74 11.64
C ARG A 248 -9.10 16.63 12.53
N GLY A 249 -9.29 16.76 13.82
CA GLY A 249 -8.95 15.77 14.84
C GLY A 249 -8.16 16.37 15.97
N ILE A 250 -7.89 15.55 16.98
CA ILE A 250 -6.93 15.85 18.05
C ILE A 250 -5.65 15.12 17.69
N PHE A 251 -4.54 15.83 17.55
CA PHE A 251 -3.25 15.26 17.22
C PHE A 251 -2.55 14.72 18.48
N MET A 252 -1.61 13.81 18.28
CA MET A 252 -0.98 13.04 19.36
C MET A 252 -0.32 13.94 20.42
N ASP A 253 0.39 14.97 20.00
CA ASP A 253 1.00 15.97 20.87
C ASP A 253 -0.03 16.67 21.75
N GLN A 254 -1.09 17.19 21.16
CA GLN A 254 -2.23 17.83 21.86
C GLN A 254 -2.94 16.85 22.81
N ALA A 255 -3.16 15.61 22.36
CA ALA A 255 -3.81 14.59 23.17
C ALA A 255 -2.99 14.28 24.45
N LEU A 256 -1.67 14.18 24.34
CA LEU A 256 -0.79 13.90 25.46
C LEU A 256 -0.62 15.07 26.44
N GLU A 257 -0.86 16.30 25.99
CA GLU A 257 -0.95 17.47 26.88
C GLU A 257 -2.23 17.47 27.73
N ILE A 258 -3.32 16.89 27.20
CA ILE A 258 -4.62 16.84 27.89
C ILE A 258 -4.68 15.72 28.92
N LEU A 259 -4.26 14.50 28.54
CA LEU A 259 -4.32 13.30 29.39
C LEU A 259 -3.12 12.39 29.15
N PRO A 260 -2.66 11.63 30.17
CA PRO A 260 -1.67 10.61 30.01
C PRO A 260 -2.05 9.53 28.96
N SER A 261 -1.05 8.95 28.32
CA SER A 261 -1.21 7.99 27.22
C SER A 261 -2.13 6.79 27.55
N ASP A 262 -2.11 6.31 28.81
CA ASP A 262 -2.90 5.15 29.21
C ASP A 262 -4.40 5.39 29.19
N TYR A 263 -4.86 6.64 29.47
CA TYR A 263 -6.27 7.00 29.35
C TYR A 263 -6.72 6.94 27.90
N TRP A 264 -5.91 7.48 26.96
CA TRP A 264 -6.20 7.43 25.54
C TRP A 264 -6.19 6.00 24.99
N ARG A 265 -5.22 5.18 25.39
CA ARG A 265 -5.15 3.77 25.00
C ARG A 265 -6.36 2.98 25.46
N TRP A 266 -6.76 3.16 26.73
CA TRP A 266 -7.95 2.53 27.25
C TRP A 266 -9.21 2.97 26.51
N TRP A 267 -9.36 4.29 26.31
CA TRP A 267 -10.53 4.84 25.62
C TRP A 267 -10.62 4.33 24.18
N LEU A 268 -9.54 4.39 23.42
CA LEU A 268 -9.48 3.91 22.02
C LEU A 268 -9.81 2.42 21.93
N LEU A 269 -9.30 1.58 22.84
CA LEU A 269 -9.61 0.15 22.85
C LEU A 269 -11.07 -0.13 23.21
N SER A 270 -11.64 0.61 24.16
CA SER A 270 -13.04 0.44 24.57
C SER A 270 -14.06 0.93 23.53
N HIS A 271 -13.64 1.82 22.61
CA HIS A 271 -14.45 2.37 21.53
C HIS A 271 -13.95 1.94 20.15
N ALA A 272 -13.20 0.85 20.08
CA ALA A 272 -12.67 0.36 18.82
C ALA A 272 -13.81 0.09 17.81
N PRO A 273 -13.78 0.68 16.59
CA PRO A 273 -14.86 0.58 15.62
C PRO A 273 -14.81 -0.76 14.87
N GLU A 274 -15.32 -1.83 15.53
CA GLU A 274 -15.25 -3.19 14.99
C GLU A 274 -16.35 -3.51 13.98
N SER A 275 -17.55 -2.95 14.14
CA SER A 275 -18.72 -3.27 13.33
C SER A 275 -19.02 -2.25 12.23
N SER A 276 -18.77 -0.98 12.49
CA SER A 276 -19.00 0.15 11.57
C SER A 276 -18.06 1.30 11.89
N ASP A 277 -17.98 2.28 10.99
CA ASP A 277 -17.36 3.57 11.32
C ASP A 277 -18.13 4.23 12.48
N SER A 278 -17.42 4.77 13.44
CA SER A 278 -18.00 5.31 14.67
C SER A 278 -18.08 6.84 14.63
#